data_b22ac4d00ebb97ee244742259d88a96d
#
_entry.id   b22ac4d00ebb97ee244742259d88a96d
#
_cell.length_a   1.000
_cell.length_b   1.000
_cell.length_c   1.000
_cell.angle_alpha   90.00
_cell.angle_beta   90.00
_cell.angle_gamma   90.00
#
_symmetry.space_group_name_H-M   'P 1'
#
loop_
_entity.id
_entity.type
_entity.pdbx_description
1 polymer ?
#
loop_
_entity_poly.entity_id
_entity_poly.type
_entity_poly.pdbx_seq_one_letter_code
_entity_poly.pdbx_strand_id
1 'polypeptide(L)'
;MSATIPLKELKPLILSVYRFDPNKDKKAYMQDIEIEVPDNKDLMVLDVLHLAKEKETSLSFRRSCAEGVCGSDGMNINGKNGLACTTPLSEAVKRNKLVLRPMPGLPVIRDLIVDMKQFFNQFEKVKPYLITKDDAPELERKQSPAEREKLDRIYKERIEKEK
;
A
#
# COMPACT_ATOMS: atom_id res chain seq x y z
N MET A 1 -26.17 28.79 10.15
CA MET A 1 -25.86 28.02 11.38
C MET A 1 -24.57 27.30 11.14
N SER A 2 -23.45 27.80 11.68
CA SER A 2 -22.12 27.17 11.51
C SER A 2 -22.06 25.96 12.44
N ALA A 3 -21.98 24.76 11.86
CA ALA A 3 -21.79 23.54 12.64
C ALA A 3 -20.36 23.58 13.21
N THR A 4 -20.22 23.87 14.47
CA THR A 4 -18.96 23.73 15.20
C THR A 4 -18.65 22.25 15.28
N ILE A 5 -17.70 21.78 14.48
CA ILE A 5 -17.17 20.43 14.59
C ILE A 5 -16.53 20.32 15.98
N PRO A 6 -16.95 19.38 16.84
CA PRO A 6 -16.33 19.23 18.14
C PRO A 6 -14.84 18.97 17.95
N LEU A 7 -14.00 19.72 18.66
CA LEU A 7 -12.55 19.47 18.74
C LEU A 7 -12.37 18.03 19.22
N LYS A 8 -12.00 17.12 18.30
CA LYS A 8 -11.66 15.74 18.65
C LYS A 8 -10.47 15.79 19.61
N GLU A 9 -10.53 15.05 20.69
CA GLU A 9 -9.40 14.91 21.60
C GLU A 9 -8.19 14.42 20.81
N LEU A 10 -7.07 15.11 20.95
CA LEU A 10 -5.81 14.75 20.31
C LEU A 10 -5.05 13.81 21.25
N LYS A 11 -4.50 12.73 20.70
CA LYS A 11 -3.66 11.77 21.45
C LYS A 11 -2.22 11.84 20.95
N PRO A 12 -1.25 11.90 21.88
CA PRO A 12 0.15 11.87 21.49
C PRO A 12 0.53 10.50 20.92
N LEU A 13 1.26 10.51 19.81
CA LEU A 13 1.81 9.32 19.15
C LEU A 13 3.26 9.57 18.80
N ILE A 14 4.13 8.61 19.09
CA ILE A 14 5.52 8.61 18.64
C ILE A 14 5.61 7.79 17.36
N LEU A 15 5.90 8.44 16.24
CA LEU A 15 6.23 7.80 14.99
C LEU A 15 7.75 7.59 14.91
N SER A 16 8.20 6.34 14.99
CA SER A 16 9.59 5.96 14.74
C SER A 16 9.72 5.56 13.28
N VAL A 17 10.35 6.40 12.47
CA VAL A 17 10.45 6.19 11.02
C VAL A 17 11.89 6.04 10.58
N TYR A 18 12.11 5.09 9.66
CA TYR A 18 13.40 4.89 9.01
C TYR A 18 13.74 6.08 8.11
N ARG A 19 14.95 6.62 8.28
CA ARG A 19 15.45 7.76 7.52
C ARG A 19 16.76 7.41 6.81
N PHE A 20 16.83 7.83 5.55
CA PHE A 20 18.02 7.74 4.72
C PHE A 20 17.90 8.70 3.52
N ASP A 21 18.83 9.63 3.39
CA ASP A 21 19.02 10.46 2.21
C ASP A 21 20.40 10.16 1.61
N PRO A 22 20.51 9.56 0.43
CA PRO A 22 21.78 9.16 -0.17
C PRO A 22 22.74 10.34 -0.42
N ASN A 23 22.21 11.56 -0.47
CA ASN A 23 23.02 12.77 -0.69
C ASN A 23 23.58 13.37 0.61
N LYS A 24 23.04 12.98 1.77
CA LYS A 24 23.36 13.59 3.08
C LYS A 24 23.86 12.58 4.10
N ASP A 25 23.29 11.37 4.07
CA ASP A 25 23.47 10.39 5.14
C ASP A 25 24.50 9.33 4.76
N LYS A 26 25.49 9.11 5.63
CA LYS A 26 26.42 7.99 5.48
C LYS A 26 25.81 6.64 5.87
N LYS A 27 24.82 6.66 6.77
CA LYS A 27 24.12 5.48 7.27
C LYS A 27 22.67 5.84 7.56
N ALA A 28 21.80 4.89 7.36
CA ALA A 28 20.39 5.01 7.76
C ALA A 28 20.25 5.04 9.29
N TYR A 29 19.20 5.72 9.76
CA TYR A 29 18.87 5.84 11.19
C TYR A 29 17.36 5.80 11.41
N MET A 30 16.92 5.69 12.66
CA MET A 30 15.53 5.83 13.04
C MET A 30 15.32 7.20 13.64
N GLN A 31 14.32 7.93 13.16
CA GLN A 31 13.90 9.22 13.71
C GLN A 31 12.57 9.05 14.43
N ASP A 32 12.50 9.50 15.67
CA ASP A 32 11.24 9.57 16.41
C ASP A 32 10.63 10.96 16.20
N ILE A 33 9.40 11.00 15.71
CA ILE A 33 8.62 12.22 15.46
C ILE A 33 7.39 12.16 16.37
N GLU A 34 7.23 13.14 17.24
CA GLU A 34 6.04 13.29 18.09
C GLU A 34 4.92 13.93 17.27
N ILE A 35 3.78 13.25 17.19
CA ILE A 35 2.61 13.68 16.42
C ILE A 35 1.38 13.64 17.33
N GLU A 36 0.50 14.60 17.17
CA GLU A 36 -0.82 14.57 17.76
C GLU A 36 -1.81 14.03 16.75
N VAL A 37 -2.45 12.92 17.07
CA VAL A 37 -3.44 12.28 16.20
C VAL A 37 -4.84 12.44 16.78
N PRO A 38 -5.85 12.73 15.95
CA PRO A 38 -7.24 12.76 16.39
C PRO A 38 -7.65 11.38 16.94
N ASP A 39 -8.41 11.37 18.03
CA ASP A 39 -9.03 10.12 18.52
C ASP A 39 -10.14 9.68 17.58
N ASN A 40 -9.73 9.13 16.45
CA ASN A 40 -10.61 8.62 15.40
C ASN A 40 -10.22 7.16 15.08
N LYS A 41 -11.19 6.27 15.18
CA LYS A 41 -10.98 4.83 14.88
C LYS A 41 -10.72 4.56 13.39
N ASP A 42 -11.10 5.49 12.53
CA ASP A 42 -11.01 5.33 11.06
C ASP A 42 -9.68 5.82 10.48
N LEU A 43 -8.74 6.27 11.32
CA LEU A 43 -7.41 6.69 10.83
C LEU A 43 -6.59 5.49 10.39
N MET A 44 -5.92 5.67 9.24
CA MET A 44 -4.97 4.71 8.69
C MET A 44 -3.53 5.15 8.97
N VAL A 45 -2.60 4.22 8.85
CA VAL A 45 -1.15 4.53 8.97
C VAL A 45 -0.72 5.61 7.98
N LEU A 46 -1.35 5.66 6.79
CA LEU A 46 -1.07 6.68 5.79
C LEU A 46 -1.41 8.10 6.28
N ASP A 47 -2.48 8.26 7.05
CA ASP A 47 -2.86 9.56 7.61
C ASP A 47 -1.79 10.08 8.58
N VAL A 48 -1.22 9.19 9.40
CA VAL A 48 -0.11 9.52 10.29
C VAL A 48 1.14 9.96 9.52
N LEU A 49 1.43 9.33 8.37
CA LEU A 49 2.53 9.76 7.49
C LEU A 49 2.30 11.15 6.91
N HIS A 50 1.05 11.52 6.61
CA HIS A 50 0.71 12.87 6.19
C HIS A 50 0.96 13.90 7.30
N LEU A 51 0.47 13.63 8.51
CA LEU A 51 0.72 14.50 9.67
C LEU A 51 2.22 14.62 9.99
N ALA A 52 2.95 13.50 9.89
CA ALA A 52 4.40 13.51 10.06
C ALA A 52 5.11 14.37 8.99
N LYS A 53 4.64 14.31 7.75
CA LYS A 53 5.18 15.10 6.63
C LYS A 53 4.98 16.60 6.82
N GLU A 54 3.92 17.04 7.48
CA GLU A 54 3.71 18.45 7.83
C GLU A 54 4.76 18.97 8.82
N LYS A 55 5.17 18.12 9.79
CA LYS A 55 6.24 18.45 10.76
C LYS A 55 7.63 18.26 10.18
N GLU A 56 7.83 17.20 9.42
CA GLU A 56 9.12 16.82 8.82
C GLU A 56 8.99 16.77 7.29
N THR A 57 9.12 17.91 6.66
CA THR A 57 8.92 18.08 5.21
C THR A 57 9.86 17.25 4.34
N SER A 58 11.01 16.84 4.89
CA SER A 58 12.00 16.01 4.19
C SER A 58 11.63 14.53 4.11
N LEU A 59 10.66 14.05 4.93
CA LEU A 59 10.22 12.66 4.95
C LEU A 59 9.66 12.22 3.60
N SER A 60 10.18 11.11 3.07
CA SER A 60 9.81 10.60 1.74
C SER A 60 9.13 9.24 1.81
N PHE A 61 7.95 9.14 1.19
CA PHE A 61 7.19 7.91 1.02
C PHE A 61 6.37 7.96 -0.26
N ARG A 62 5.93 6.80 -0.76
CA ARG A 62 5.02 6.72 -1.92
C ARG A 62 3.58 6.63 -1.47
N ARG A 63 2.71 7.23 -2.24
CA ARG A 63 1.24 7.08 -2.13
C ARG A 63 0.61 7.30 -3.50
N SER A 64 -0.58 6.75 -3.70
CA SER A 64 -1.38 6.97 -4.91
C SER A 64 -2.87 6.83 -4.61
N CYS A 65 -3.46 5.64 -4.76
CA CYS A 65 -4.92 5.43 -4.67
C CYS A 65 -5.51 5.64 -3.27
N ALA A 66 -4.76 5.42 -2.21
CA ALA A 66 -5.19 5.47 -0.81
C ALA A 66 -6.33 4.49 -0.42
N GLU A 67 -6.55 3.45 -1.23
CA GLU A 67 -7.65 2.46 -1.08
C GLU A 67 -7.20 1.00 -1.28
N GLY A 68 -5.89 0.75 -1.21
CA GLY A 68 -5.34 -0.60 -1.26
C GLY A 68 -5.19 -1.24 -2.64
N VAL A 69 -5.44 -0.51 -3.74
CA VAL A 69 -5.41 -1.06 -5.10
C VAL A 69 -4.00 -0.99 -5.72
N CYS A 70 -3.31 0.15 -5.60
CA CYS A 70 -2.05 0.38 -6.31
C CYS A 70 -0.81 -0.23 -5.64
N GLY A 71 -0.85 -0.53 -4.35
CA GLY A 71 0.28 -1.08 -3.59
C GLY A 71 1.48 -0.14 -3.38
N SER A 72 1.40 1.12 -3.82
CA SER A 72 2.54 2.05 -3.83
C SER A 72 3.05 2.42 -2.43
N ASP A 73 2.19 2.39 -1.43
CA ASP A 73 2.45 2.69 -0.02
C ASP A 73 2.81 1.44 0.81
N GLY A 74 3.24 0.37 0.13
CA GLY A 74 3.73 -0.85 0.77
C GLY A 74 4.98 -0.57 1.60
N MET A 75 4.96 -0.97 2.87
CA MET A 75 6.07 -0.79 3.81
C MET A 75 6.02 -1.80 4.95
N ASN A 76 7.04 -1.79 5.79
CA ASN A 76 7.06 -2.59 7.00
C ASN A 76 6.50 -1.78 8.17
N ILE A 77 5.39 -2.24 8.72
CA ILE A 77 4.64 -1.60 9.82
C ILE A 77 4.81 -2.47 11.07
N ASN A 78 5.53 -2.00 12.07
CA ASN A 78 5.82 -2.74 13.31
C ASN A 78 6.31 -4.19 13.07
N GLY A 79 7.15 -4.40 12.06
CA GLY A 79 7.73 -5.70 11.73
C GLY A 79 6.89 -6.55 10.76
N LYS A 80 5.68 -6.13 10.38
CA LYS A 80 4.84 -6.79 9.38
C LYS A 80 4.78 -5.97 8.10
N ASN A 81 4.83 -6.61 6.95
CA ASN A 81 4.64 -5.93 5.68
C ASN A 81 3.15 -5.68 5.44
N GLY A 82 2.81 -4.48 5.01
CA GLY A 82 1.43 -4.07 4.76
C GLY A 82 1.35 -2.78 3.97
N LEU A 83 0.13 -2.39 3.62
CA LEU A 83 -0.16 -1.11 2.97
C LEU A 83 -0.55 -0.07 4.04
N ALA A 84 0.08 1.08 3.99
CA ALA A 84 -0.19 2.15 4.96
C ALA A 84 -1.63 2.67 4.84
N CYS A 85 -2.21 2.66 3.64
CA CYS A 85 -3.57 3.15 3.38
C CYS A 85 -4.69 2.21 3.85
N THR A 86 -4.39 0.93 4.09
CA THR A 86 -5.39 -0.06 4.54
C THR A 86 -5.13 -0.62 5.92
N THR A 87 -4.04 -0.21 6.57
CA THR A 87 -3.71 -0.65 7.93
C THR A 87 -4.30 0.34 8.93
N PRO A 88 -5.32 -0.07 9.74
CA PRO A 88 -5.91 0.80 10.75
C PRO A 88 -4.89 1.21 11.80
N LEU A 89 -4.86 2.50 12.16
CA LEU A 89 -3.94 3.00 13.16
C LEU A 89 -4.16 2.34 14.52
N SER A 90 -5.40 2.07 14.87
CA SER A 90 -5.79 1.41 16.12
C SER A 90 -5.18 0.02 16.29
N GLU A 91 -4.98 -0.71 15.18
CA GLU A 91 -4.35 -2.03 15.18
C GLU A 91 -2.81 -1.94 15.14
N ALA A 92 -2.29 -0.91 14.47
CA ALA A 92 -0.86 -0.73 14.27
C ALA A 92 -0.15 -0.17 15.51
N VAL A 93 -0.79 0.74 16.26
CA VAL A 93 -0.15 1.40 17.40
C VAL A 93 0.02 0.45 18.59
N LYS A 94 1.23 0.40 19.11
CA LYS A 94 1.56 -0.33 20.35
C LYS A 94 2.22 0.61 21.34
N ARG A 95 1.63 0.75 22.54
CA ARG A 95 2.15 1.62 23.62
C ARG A 95 2.47 3.04 23.14
N ASN A 96 1.53 3.65 22.40
CA ASN A 96 1.67 4.98 21.79
C ASN A 96 2.86 5.12 20.83
N LYS A 97 3.35 4.02 20.27
CA LYS A 97 4.44 4.03 19.30
C LYS A 97 4.06 3.27 18.02
N LEU A 98 4.42 3.85 16.88
CA LEU A 98 4.31 3.27 15.55
C LEU A 98 5.70 3.24 14.91
N VAL A 99 6.15 2.07 14.43
CA VAL A 99 7.46 1.92 13.80
C VAL A 99 7.29 1.61 12.33
N LEU A 100 7.82 2.48 11.46
CA LEU A 100 7.75 2.34 10.01
C LEU A 100 9.15 2.18 9.41
N ARG A 101 9.27 1.19 8.53
CA ARG A 101 10.51 0.88 7.79
C ARG A 101 10.19 0.65 6.31
N PRO A 102 11.16 0.80 5.40
CA PRO A 102 10.97 0.43 4.00
C PRO A 102 10.66 -1.06 3.87
N MET A 103 10.08 -1.45 2.74
CA MET A 103 9.83 -2.86 2.40
C MET A 103 11.16 -3.63 2.42
N PRO A 104 11.27 -4.72 3.20
CA PRO A 104 12.50 -5.49 3.30
C PRO A 104 12.81 -6.23 1.98
N GLY A 105 14.10 -6.47 1.75
CA GLY A 105 14.58 -7.22 0.58
C GLY A 105 14.70 -6.38 -0.70
N LEU A 106 14.37 -5.10 -0.66
CA LEU A 106 14.54 -4.16 -1.77
C LEU A 106 15.52 -3.04 -1.41
N PRO A 107 16.36 -2.57 -2.35
CA PRO A 107 17.29 -1.46 -2.10
C PRO A 107 16.51 -0.19 -1.74
N VAL A 108 16.97 0.52 -0.71
CA VAL A 108 16.35 1.79 -0.32
C VAL A 108 16.89 2.91 -1.19
N ILE A 109 15.99 3.67 -1.81
CA ILE A 109 16.31 4.89 -2.54
C ILE A 109 16.40 6.07 -1.57
N ARG A 110 15.35 6.25 -0.75
CA ARG A 110 15.26 7.32 0.25
C ARG A 110 14.16 7.01 1.26
N ASP A 111 14.44 7.11 2.55
CA ASP A 111 13.49 6.88 3.65
C ASP A 111 12.68 5.58 3.47
N LEU A 112 11.38 5.69 3.21
CA LEU A 112 10.48 4.56 2.98
C LEU A 112 10.35 4.15 1.51
N ILE A 113 11.07 4.82 0.60
CA ILE A 113 11.03 4.57 -0.84
C ILE A 113 12.09 3.53 -1.23
N VAL A 114 11.66 2.45 -1.86
CA VAL A 114 12.52 1.35 -2.33
C VAL A 114 12.59 1.28 -3.86
N ASP A 115 13.65 0.68 -4.40
CA ASP A 115 13.80 0.41 -5.83
C ASP A 115 13.01 -0.85 -6.21
N MET A 116 12.03 -0.69 -7.10
CA MET A 116 11.13 -1.74 -7.57
C MET A 116 11.62 -2.42 -8.87
N LYS A 117 12.80 -2.07 -9.39
CA LYS A 117 13.29 -2.63 -10.67
C LYS A 117 13.33 -4.15 -10.65
N GLN A 118 13.84 -4.75 -9.58
CA GLN A 118 13.92 -6.21 -9.46
C GLN A 118 12.52 -6.84 -9.53
N PHE A 119 11.54 -6.25 -8.85
CA PHE A 119 10.15 -6.72 -8.88
C PHE A 119 9.56 -6.65 -10.29
N PHE A 120 9.69 -5.53 -10.98
CA PHE A 120 9.17 -5.39 -12.34
C PHE A 120 9.90 -6.28 -13.36
N ASN A 121 11.20 -6.49 -13.21
CA ASN A 121 11.94 -7.43 -14.04
C ASN A 121 11.42 -8.88 -13.88
N GLN A 122 11.02 -9.29 -12.67
CA GLN A 122 10.39 -10.59 -12.45
C GLN A 122 8.99 -10.66 -13.05
N PHE A 123 8.19 -9.58 -12.88
CA PHE A 123 6.87 -9.45 -13.49
C PHE A 123 6.94 -9.61 -15.02
N GLU A 124 7.86 -8.94 -15.68
CA GLU A 124 8.06 -9.02 -17.13
C GLU A 124 8.45 -10.44 -17.58
N LYS A 125 9.29 -11.14 -16.80
CA LYS A 125 9.68 -12.52 -17.09
C LYS A 125 8.52 -13.51 -16.99
N VAL A 126 7.68 -13.36 -15.98
CA VAL A 126 6.51 -14.23 -15.73
C VAL A 126 5.39 -13.96 -16.73
N LYS A 127 5.30 -12.72 -17.26
CA LYS A 127 4.23 -12.29 -18.18
C LYS A 127 2.83 -12.64 -17.66
N PRO A 128 2.42 -12.16 -16.46
CA PRO A 128 1.16 -12.55 -15.81
C PRO A 128 -0.07 -11.85 -16.41
N TYR A 129 -0.11 -11.73 -17.71
CA TYR A 129 -1.19 -11.13 -18.49
C TYR A 129 -1.61 -12.06 -19.62
N LEU A 130 -2.84 -11.85 -20.12
CA LEU A 130 -3.36 -12.65 -21.22
C LEU A 130 -2.53 -12.39 -22.49
N ILE A 131 -1.90 -13.46 -23.01
CA ILE A 131 -1.16 -13.42 -24.27
C ILE A 131 -2.09 -13.95 -25.35
N THR A 132 -2.52 -13.08 -26.27
CA THR A 132 -3.31 -13.44 -27.46
C THR A 132 -2.39 -13.58 -28.67
N LYS A 133 -2.72 -14.50 -29.58
CA LYS A 133 -2.00 -14.68 -30.85
C LYS A 133 -2.48 -13.70 -31.93
N ASP A 134 -3.69 -13.20 -31.76
CA ASP A 134 -4.37 -12.34 -32.72
C ASP A 134 -4.37 -10.89 -32.20
N ASP A 135 -4.39 -9.95 -33.13
CA ASP A 135 -4.58 -8.55 -32.81
C ASP A 135 -5.92 -8.30 -32.14
N ALA A 136 -6.01 -7.19 -31.38
CA ALA A 136 -7.28 -6.80 -30.78
C ALA A 136 -8.31 -6.51 -31.88
N PRO A 137 -9.51 -7.13 -31.83
CA PRO A 137 -10.56 -6.86 -32.79
C PRO A 137 -11.07 -5.41 -32.65
N GLU A 138 -11.54 -4.79 -33.73
CA GLU A 138 -12.11 -3.44 -33.72
C GLU A 138 -13.31 -3.30 -32.78
N LEU A 139 -14.07 -4.39 -32.59
CA LEU A 139 -15.23 -4.44 -31.72
C LEU A 139 -15.00 -5.47 -30.61
N GLU A 140 -15.70 -5.28 -29.48
CA GLU A 140 -15.68 -6.26 -28.38
C GLU A 140 -16.01 -7.68 -28.85
N ARG A 141 -15.27 -8.65 -28.33
CA ARG A 141 -15.57 -10.08 -28.55
C ARG A 141 -16.85 -10.44 -27.80
N LYS A 142 -17.94 -10.54 -28.51
CA LYS A 142 -19.24 -10.97 -27.96
C LYS A 142 -19.34 -12.50 -28.07
N GLN A 143 -19.65 -13.14 -26.96
CA GLN A 143 -19.99 -14.56 -26.95
C GLN A 143 -21.40 -14.75 -27.49
N SER A 144 -21.57 -15.69 -28.40
CA SER A 144 -22.92 -16.16 -28.77
C SER A 144 -23.54 -16.95 -27.60
N PRO A 145 -24.88 -17.05 -27.51
CA PRO A 145 -25.56 -17.85 -26.48
C PRO A 145 -25.06 -19.32 -26.45
N ALA A 146 -24.80 -19.91 -27.61
CA ALA A 146 -24.30 -21.28 -27.73
C ALA A 146 -22.85 -21.45 -27.19
N GLU A 147 -21.98 -20.48 -27.44
CA GLU A 147 -20.63 -20.47 -26.88
C GLU A 147 -20.64 -20.34 -25.36
N ARG A 148 -21.51 -19.48 -24.82
CA ARG A 148 -21.69 -19.30 -23.40
C ARG A 148 -22.21 -20.57 -22.72
N GLU A 149 -23.20 -21.22 -23.29
CA GLU A 149 -23.73 -22.49 -22.79
C GLU A 149 -22.65 -23.60 -22.76
N LYS A 150 -21.79 -23.66 -23.80
CA LYS A 150 -20.69 -24.58 -23.85
C LYS A 150 -19.67 -24.33 -22.73
N LEU A 151 -19.34 -23.07 -22.45
CA LEU A 151 -18.42 -22.70 -21.37
C LEU A 151 -19.02 -23.02 -20.00
N ASP A 152 -20.32 -22.71 -19.78
CA ASP A 152 -21.01 -23.03 -18.54
C ASP A 152 -21.02 -24.53 -18.24
N ARG A 153 -21.16 -25.38 -19.28
CA ARG A 153 -21.09 -26.82 -19.16
C ARG A 153 -19.70 -27.29 -18.74
N ILE A 154 -18.65 -26.79 -19.40
CA ILE A 154 -17.26 -27.12 -19.06
C ILE A 154 -16.94 -26.71 -17.63
N TYR A 155 -17.43 -25.54 -17.20
CA TYR A 155 -17.20 -25.05 -15.85
C TYR A 155 -17.88 -25.91 -14.79
N LYS A 156 -19.14 -26.32 -15.02
CA LYS A 156 -19.88 -27.23 -14.13
C LYS A 156 -19.18 -28.58 -14.00
N GLU A 157 -18.74 -29.17 -15.10
CA GLU A 157 -18.02 -30.47 -15.10
C GLU A 157 -16.69 -30.39 -14.34
N ARG A 158 -16.01 -29.24 -14.35
CA ARG A 158 -14.80 -29.03 -13.54
C ARG A 158 -15.10 -29.01 -12.05
N ILE A 159 -16.10 -28.23 -11.63
CA ILE A 159 -16.49 -28.14 -10.21
C ILE A 159 -16.95 -29.52 -9.68
N GLU A 160 -17.63 -30.32 -10.48
CA GLU A 160 -18.05 -31.66 -10.07
C GLU A 160 -16.90 -32.64 -9.89
N LYS A 161 -15.81 -32.48 -10.63
CA LYS A 161 -14.59 -33.32 -10.52
C LYS A 161 -13.68 -32.94 -9.36
N GLU A 162 -13.82 -31.74 -8.81
CA GLU A 162 -13.02 -31.23 -7.69
C GLU A 162 -13.70 -31.44 -6.33
N LYS A 163 -14.92 -32.02 -6.30
CA LYS A 163 -15.65 -32.49 -5.09
C LYS A 163 -15.34 -33.95 -4.79
#